data_312acc0ef619cc94303309fbbd9ab49b
#
_entry.id   312acc0ef619cc94303309fbbd9ab49b
#
_cell.length_a   1.000
_cell.length_b   1.000
_cell.length_c   1.000
_cell.angle_alpha   90.00
_cell.angle_beta   90.00
_cell.angle_gamma   90.00
#
_symmetry.space_group_name_H-M   'P 1'
#
loop_
_entity.id
_entity.type
_entity.pdbx_description
1 polymer ?
#
loop_
_entity_poly.entity_id
_entity_poly.type
_entity_poly.pdbx_seq_one_letter_code
_entity_poly.pdbx_strand_id
1 'polypeptide(L)'
;KDFNKQNDVPFPCKDKTKFTFIDMFAGIGGFRLAMQDIGGKCVFSSEWDDAAKQTYFENYGEVPFGDITKPEIKALIPKEFDVLCAGFPCQPFSSIGKREGFEHKTQGTLFFHIADILNENKPKAFLLENVPGLLTHNKGKTFETIIDVLKNELHYTVFTKVLNSADYEVPQIRKRLYFVGFREDLKISDFNFPISSDKKVGIGTFLETSATGPSISKHLQESYIFKKDDGHPEIIDEHSNFPVKTLCASYHKIQRITGTFVRGGETGLRLLTVNEC
;
A
#
# COMPACT_ATOMS: atom_id res chain seq x y z
N LYS A 1 -29.09 8.77 -1.14
CA LYS A 1 -28.07 9.53 -0.37
C LYS A 1 -27.46 10.52 -1.34
N ASP A 2 -27.53 11.81 -1.03
CA ASP A 2 -27.02 12.89 -1.88
C ASP A 2 -25.50 12.85 -1.94
N PHE A 3 -24.96 12.52 -3.12
CA PHE A 3 -23.52 12.43 -3.42
C PHE A 3 -22.83 13.81 -3.59
N ASN A 4 -23.40 14.89 -3.09
CA ASN A 4 -22.97 16.26 -3.34
C ASN A 4 -22.17 16.94 -2.22
N LYS A 5 -21.50 16.19 -1.35
CA LYS A 5 -20.66 16.79 -0.30
C LYS A 5 -19.17 16.47 -0.49
N GLN A 6 -18.56 16.92 -1.59
CA GLN A 6 -17.11 16.84 -1.79
C GLN A 6 -16.28 17.58 -0.73
N ASN A 7 -16.89 18.45 0.07
CA ASN A 7 -16.22 19.26 1.10
C ASN A 7 -16.32 18.69 2.52
N ASP A 8 -17.04 17.59 2.73
CA ASP A 8 -17.32 17.01 4.07
C ASP A 8 -16.65 15.65 4.27
N VAL A 9 -15.54 15.40 3.57
CA VAL A 9 -14.78 14.16 3.65
C VAL A 9 -13.47 14.37 4.45
N PRO A 10 -12.94 13.33 5.13
CA PRO A 10 -11.72 13.43 5.92
C PRO A 10 -10.51 13.95 5.14
N PHE A 11 -10.40 13.58 3.85
CA PHE A 11 -9.26 13.93 3.01
C PHE A 11 -9.71 14.57 1.68
N PRO A 12 -10.16 15.83 1.70
CA PRO A 12 -10.60 16.53 0.48
C PRO A 12 -9.43 16.83 -0.45
N CYS A 13 -9.72 16.89 -1.76
CA CYS A 13 -8.73 17.38 -2.72
C CYS A 13 -8.38 18.85 -2.46
N LYS A 14 -7.10 19.21 -2.57
CA LYS A 14 -6.66 20.60 -2.44
C LYS A 14 -7.14 21.46 -3.62
N ASP A 15 -7.50 22.71 -3.38
CA ASP A 15 -8.05 23.62 -4.40
C ASP A 15 -7.12 23.86 -5.59
N LYS A 16 -5.79 23.86 -5.34
CA LYS A 16 -4.79 24.10 -6.37
C LYS A 16 -4.14 22.79 -6.83
N THR A 17 -4.55 22.32 -8.00
CA THR A 17 -3.95 21.16 -8.66
C THR A 17 -2.60 21.53 -9.27
N LYS A 18 -1.56 20.74 -8.95
CA LYS A 18 -0.21 20.84 -9.53
C LYS A 18 0.02 19.80 -10.62
N PHE A 19 -0.58 18.62 -10.50
CA PHE A 19 -0.50 17.51 -11.43
C PHE A 19 -1.71 16.58 -11.26
N THR A 20 -1.95 15.73 -12.25
CA THR A 20 -3.00 14.71 -12.21
C THR A 20 -2.40 13.32 -12.06
N PHE A 21 -3.15 12.42 -11.40
CA PHE A 21 -2.72 11.03 -11.26
C PHE A 21 -3.90 10.05 -11.31
N ILE A 22 -3.57 8.81 -11.61
CA ILE A 22 -4.46 7.67 -11.44
C ILE A 22 -3.96 6.76 -10.32
N ASP A 23 -4.88 6.10 -9.60
CA ASP A 23 -4.60 5.20 -8.48
C ASP A 23 -5.17 3.82 -8.76
N MET A 24 -4.31 2.88 -9.16
CA MET A 24 -4.68 1.51 -9.49
C MET A 24 -4.44 0.58 -8.29
N PHE A 25 -5.34 -0.39 -8.10
CA PHE A 25 -5.34 -1.23 -6.90
C PHE A 25 -5.38 -0.37 -5.63
N ALA A 26 -6.27 0.62 -5.66
CA ALA A 26 -6.26 1.76 -4.75
C ALA A 26 -6.41 1.39 -3.27
N GLY A 27 -6.98 0.21 -2.97
CA GLY A 27 -7.24 -0.20 -1.61
C GLY A 27 -8.09 0.84 -0.88
N ILE A 28 -7.63 1.28 0.27
CA ILE A 28 -8.28 2.34 1.07
C ILE A 28 -7.78 3.75 0.72
N GLY A 29 -6.92 3.90 -0.32
CA GLY A 29 -6.48 5.19 -0.84
C GLY A 29 -5.17 5.72 -0.27
N GLY A 30 -4.22 4.87 0.10
CA GLY A 30 -2.93 5.30 0.63
C GLY A 30 -2.11 6.16 -0.35
N PHE A 31 -2.05 5.79 -1.63
CA PHE A 31 -1.42 6.62 -2.66
C PHE A 31 -2.19 7.92 -2.89
N ARG A 32 -3.52 7.85 -2.89
CA ARG A 32 -4.34 9.04 -3.06
C ARG A 32 -4.05 10.08 -1.97
N LEU A 33 -4.00 9.66 -0.71
CA LEU A 33 -3.66 10.56 0.39
C LEU A 33 -2.31 11.26 0.17
N ALA A 34 -1.27 10.48 -0.12
CA ALA A 34 0.08 11.00 -0.33
C ALA A 34 0.16 11.96 -1.52
N MET A 35 -0.48 11.62 -2.65
CA MET A 35 -0.45 12.45 -3.86
C MET A 35 -1.27 13.73 -3.70
N GLN A 36 -2.44 13.68 -3.06
CA GLN A 36 -3.24 14.87 -2.75
C GLN A 36 -2.50 15.83 -1.82
N ASP A 37 -1.74 15.29 -0.88
CA ASP A 37 -1.00 16.12 0.08
C ASP A 37 0.06 17.00 -0.57
N ILE A 38 0.67 16.56 -1.66
CA ILE A 38 1.63 17.33 -2.46
C ILE A 38 0.99 18.12 -3.61
N GLY A 39 -0.35 18.12 -3.72
CA GLY A 39 -1.13 18.88 -4.72
C GLY A 39 -1.53 18.10 -5.96
N GLY A 40 -1.51 16.77 -5.93
CA GLY A 40 -2.06 15.93 -6.99
C GLY A 40 -3.59 15.88 -6.96
N LYS A 41 -4.20 15.77 -8.15
CA LYS A 41 -5.63 15.50 -8.32
C LYS A 41 -5.81 14.09 -8.89
N CYS A 42 -6.53 13.23 -8.16
CA CYS A 42 -6.91 11.92 -8.65
C CYS A 42 -7.96 12.09 -9.76
N VAL A 43 -7.69 11.55 -10.94
CA VAL A 43 -8.60 11.62 -12.09
C VAL A 43 -9.18 10.25 -12.47
N PHE A 44 -8.68 9.18 -11.86
CA PHE A 44 -9.19 7.83 -11.98
C PHE A 44 -8.65 6.98 -10.82
N SER A 45 -9.49 6.13 -10.26
CA SER A 45 -9.07 5.10 -9.31
C SER A 45 -9.78 3.79 -9.58
N SER A 46 -9.10 2.66 -9.34
CA SER A 46 -9.71 1.33 -9.48
C SER A 46 -9.40 0.44 -8.28
N GLU A 47 -10.42 -0.25 -7.80
CA GLU A 47 -10.35 -1.23 -6.72
C GLU A 47 -11.48 -2.25 -6.91
N TRP A 48 -11.21 -3.53 -6.69
CA TRP A 48 -12.21 -4.59 -6.87
C TRP A 48 -12.87 -5.04 -5.56
N ASP A 49 -12.16 -4.86 -4.43
CA ASP A 49 -12.66 -5.25 -3.11
C ASP A 49 -13.69 -4.24 -2.59
N ASP A 50 -14.89 -4.71 -2.31
CA ASP A 50 -15.99 -3.84 -1.91
C ASP A 50 -15.79 -3.20 -0.52
N ALA A 51 -15.10 -3.88 0.40
CA ALA A 51 -14.81 -3.30 1.71
C ALA A 51 -13.77 -2.18 1.61
N ALA A 52 -12.75 -2.38 0.77
CA ALA A 52 -11.77 -1.34 0.48
C ALA A 52 -12.41 -0.13 -0.22
N LYS A 53 -13.29 -0.36 -1.22
CA LYS A 53 -14.05 0.71 -1.90
C LYS A 53 -14.92 1.51 -0.93
N GLN A 54 -15.57 0.84 0.03
CA GLN A 54 -16.36 1.52 1.05
C GLN A 54 -15.48 2.45 1.90
N THR A 55 -14.34 1.97 2.38
CA THR A 55 -13.40 2.79 3.16
C THR A 55 -12.84 3.94 2.32
N TYR A 56 -12.52 3.69 1.06
CA TYR A 56 -12.07 4.73 0.12
C TYR A 56 -13.14 5.82 -0.05
N PHE A 57 -14.42 5.42 -0.20
CA PHE A 57 -15.53 6.35 -0.31
C PHE A 57 -15.69 7.19 0.95
N GLU A 58 -15.62 6.60 2.14
CA GLU A 58 -15.68 7.34 3.42
C GLU A 58 -14.53 8.37 3.53
N ASN A 59 -13.35 8.04 3.02
CA ASN A 59 -12.18 8.90 3.06
C ASN A 59 -12.24 10.07 2.05
N TYR A 60 -12.74 9.84 0.85
CA TYR A 60 -12.58 10.77 -0.29
C TYR A 60 -13.89 11.20 -0.96
N GLY A 61 -15.03 10.61 -0.60
CA GLY A 61 -16.32 10.89 -1.23
C GLY A 61 -16.49 10.35 -2.65
N GLU A 62 -15.56 9.51 -3.12
CA GLU A 62 -15.56 8.93 -4.46
C GLU A 62 -15.46 7.40 -4.36
N VAL A 63 -16.20 6.68 -5.19
CA VAL A 63 -16.11 5.21 -5.28
C VAL A 63 -15.13 4.86 -6.38
N PRO A 64 -14.06 4.09 -6.10
CA PRO A 64 -13.18 3.58 -7.14
C PRO A 64 -13.95 2.73 -8.16
N PHE A 65 -13.56 2.82 -9.42
CA PHE A 65 -14.05 1.92 -10.45
C PHE A 65 -13.67 0.46 -10.11
N GLY A 66 -14.25 -0.50 -10.79
CA GLY A 66 -14.10 -1.92 -10.46
C GLY A 66 -12.74 -2.51 -10.83
N ASP A 67 -12.76 -3.78 -11.19
CA ASP A 67 -11.58 -4.57 -11.54
C ASP A 67 -10.87 -4.03 -12.79
N ILE A 68 -9.66 -3.54 -12.64
CA ILE A 68 -8.83 -2.96 -13.71
C ILE A 68 -8.46 -3.96 -14.81
N THR A 69 -8.60 -5.25 -14.57
CA THR A 69 -8.37 -6.27 -15.59
C THR A 69 -9.46 -6.28 -16.67
N LYS A 70 -10.60 -5.64 -16.40
CA LYS A 70 -11.76 -5.59 -17.30
C LYS A 70 -11.58 -4.49 -18.34
N PRO A 71 -11.81 -4.79 -19.66
CA PRO A 71 -11.67 -3.79 -20.72
C PRO A 71 -12.56 -2.58 -20.53
N GLU A 72 -13.79 -2.77 -20.03
CA GLU A 72 -14.75 -1.70 -19.76
C GLU A 72 -14.27 -0.74 -18.65
N ILE A 73 -13.50 -1.22 -17.69
CA ILE A 73 -12.91 -0.38 -16.65
C ILE A 73 -11.68 0.36 -17.21
N LYS A 74 -10.80 -0.32 -17.97
CA LYS A 74 -9.67 0.32 -18.64
C LYS A 74 -10.13 1.45 -19.58
N ALA A 75 -11.26 1.28 -20.27
CA ALA A 75 -11.82 2.28 -21.17
C ALA A 75 -12.24 3.60 -20.47
N LEU A 76 -12.40 3.59 -19.14
CA LEU A 76 -12.71 4.78 -18.34
C LEU A 76 -11.47 5.60 -17.94
N ILE A 77 -10.27 5.08 -18.19
CA ILE A 77 -9.03 5.79 -17.87
C ILE A 77 -8.91 7.02 -18.77
N PRO A 78 -8.68 8.22 -18.19
CA PRO A 78 -8.42 9.42 -19.00
C PRO A 78 -7.22 9.21 -19.92
N LYS A 79 -7.27 9.76 -21.12
CA LYS A 79 -6.15 9.67 -22.08
C LYS A 79 -4.88 10.35 -21.58
N GLU A 80 -5.03 11.42 -20.80
CA GLU A 80 -3.93 12.22 -20.29
C GLU A 80 -3.98 12.31 -18.76
N PHE A 81 -2.88 11.98 -18.13
CA PHE A 81 -2.58 12.19 -16.73
C PHE A 81 -1.06 12.19 -16.52
N ASP A 82 -0.59 12.79 -15.43
CA ASP A 82 0.86 12.99 -15.22
C ASP A 82 1.53 11.78 -14.55
N VAL A 83 0.85 11.13 -13.59
CA VAL A 83 1.44 10.07 -12.76
C VAL A 83 0.53 8.85 -12.66
N LEU A 84 1.10 7.65 -12.81
CA LEU A 84 0.43 6.40 -12.49
C LEU A 84 0.90 5.89 -11.13
N CYS A 85 -0.04 5.69 -10.19
CA CYS A 85 0.22 5.05 -8.90
C CYS A 85 -0.39 3.65 -8.87
N ALA A 86 0.34 2.64 -8.37
CA ALA A 86 -0.19 1.29 -8.24
C ALA A 86 0.50 0.47 -7.14
N GLY A 87 -0.26 -0.01 -6.16
CA GLY A 87 0.18 -1.02 -5.19
C GLY A 87 -0.30 -2.40 -5.61
N PHE A 88 0.40 -3.05 -6.54
CA PHE A 88 -0.05 -4.31 -7.11
C PHE A 88 0.38 -5.54 -6.28
N PRO A 89 -0.47 -6.58 -6.15
CA PRO A 89 -0.11 -7.78 -5.41
C PRO A 89 0.98 -8.59 -6.13
N CYS A 90 1.84 -9.24 -5.31
CA CYS A 90 2.86 -10.16 -5.82
C CYS A 90 2.19 -11.46 -6.25
N GLN A 91 1.99 -11.63 -7.55
CA GLN A 91 1.48 -12.87 -8.14
C GLN A 91 2.59 -13.57 -8.90
N PRO A 92 2.66 -14.92 -8.88
CA PRO A 92 3.64 -15.66 -9.66
C PRO A 92 3.39 -15.43 -11.15
N PHE A 93 4.46 -15.12 -11.88
CA PHE A 93 4.45 -15.15 -13.34
C PHE A 93 4.39 -16.62 -13.76
N SER A 94 3.20 -17.14 -14.03
CA SER A 94 3.05 -18.49 -14.57
C SER A 94 3.61 -18.52 -15.98
N SER A 95 4.73 -19.25 -16.15
CA SER A 95 5.39 -19.57 -17.42
C SER A 95 5.44 -18.42 -18.43
N ILE A 96 6.47 -17.58 -18.32
CA ILE A 96 6.87 -16.64 -19.36
C ILE A 96 7.31 -17.48 -20.56
N GLY A 97 6.44 -17.59 -21.59
CA GLY A 97 6.80 -18.08 -22.90
C GLY A 97 7.86 -17.18 -23.55
N LYS A 98 8.54 -17.67 -24.59
CA LYS A 98 9.55 -16.89 -25.33
C LYS A 98 8.97 -15.50 -25.71
N ARG A 99 9.74 -14.45 -25.41
CA ARG A 99 9.43 -13.05 -25.65
C ARG A 99 9.28 -12.80 -27.15
N GLU A 100 8.11 -12.45 -27.59
CA GLU A 100 7.83 -11.88 -28.91
C GLU A 100 7.15 -10.53 -28.73
N GLY A 101 7.95 -9.50 -28.32
CA GLY A 101 7.51 -8.11 -28.24
C GLY A 101 6.31 -7.83 -27.32
N PHE A 102 5.71 -6.66 -27.44
CA PHE A 102 4.57 -6.16 -26.65
C PHE A 102 3.25 -6.96 -26.80
N GLU A 103 3.19 -7.90 -27.74
CA GLU A 103 2.04 -8.82 -27.91
C GLU A 103 2.10 -10.01 -26.94
N HIS A 104 2.41 -9.76 -25.66
CA HIS A 104 2.41 -10.80 -24.65
C HIS A 104 1.00 -11.32 -24.38
N LYS A 105 0.66 -12.41 -25.01
CA LYS A 105 -0.48 -13.29 -24.67
C LYS A 105 -0.32 -14.01 -23.32
N THR A 106 0.50 -13.50 -22.42
CA THR A 106 0.55 -13.95 -21.02
C THR A 106 -0.46 -13.15 -20.19
N GLN A 107 -1.72 -13.28 -20.56
CA GLN A 107 -2.83 -12.90 -19.70
C GLN A 107 -2.63 -13.56 -18.35
N GLY A 108 -2.49 -12.77 -17.27
CA GLY A 108 -2.59 -13.33 -15.95
C GLY A 108 -1.82 -12.68 -14.82
N THR A 109 -0.94 -11.70 -15.05
CA THR A 109 -0.36 -10.98 -13.92
C THR A 109 -0.76 -9.51 -13.94
N LEU A 110 -1.16 -9.00 -12.79
CA LEU A 110 -1.65 -7.64 -12.63
C LEU A 110 -0.61 -6.58 -13.05
N PHE A 111 0.68 -6.90 -12.99
CA PHE A 111 1.74 -6.04 -13.50
C PHE A 111 1.59 -5.73 -15.00
N PHE A 112 1.19 -6.70 -15.84
CA PHE A 112 1.06 -6.44 -17.28
C PHE A 112 -0.12 -5.50 -17.59
N HIS A 113 -1.15 -5.47 -16.77
CA HIS A 113 -2.20 -4.45 -16.90
C HIS A 113 -1.67 -3.04 -16.60
N ILE A 114 -0.72 -2.91 -15.66
CA ILE A 114 0.01 -1.64 -15.44
C ILE A 114 0.86 -1.29 -16.66
N ALA A 115 1.61 -2.26 -17.18
CA ALA A 115 2.48 -2.08 -18.35
C ALA A 115 1.68 -1.65 -19.59
N ASP A 116 0.52 -2.26 -19.84
CA ASP A 116 -0.39 -1.86 -20.92
C ASP A 116 -0.78 -0.39 -20.80
N ILE A 117 -1.23 0.03 -19.61
CA ILE A 117 -1.66 1.43 -19.37
C ILE A 117 -0.49 2.41 -19.49
N LEU A 118 0.70 2.04 -18.99
CA LEU A 118 1.92 2.83 -19.19
C LEU A 118 2.27 2.99 -20.67
N ASN A 119 2.11 1.93 -21.47
CA ASN A 119 2.36 1.95 -22.90
C ASN A 119 1.36 2.82 -23.67
N GLU A 120 0.07 2.68 -23.35
CA GLU A 120 -1.02 3.38 -24.03
C GLU A 120 -1.04 4.88 -23.71
N ASN A 121 -0.91 5.23 -22.42
CA ASN A 121 -1.09 6.60 -21.93
C ASN A 121 0.23 7.38 -21.79
N LYS A 122 1.37 6.70 -21.65
CA LYS A 122 2.71 7.27 -21.53
C LYS A 122 2.80 8.44 -20.52
N PRO A 123 2.32 8.26 -19.26
CA PRO A 123 2.39 9.33 -18.26
C PRO A 123 3.84 9.78 -18.03
N LYS A 124 4.03 10.97 -17.49
CA LYS A 124 5.38 11.53 -17.20
C LYS A 124 6.14 10.69 -16.19
N ALA A 125 5.43 10.12 -15.20
CA ALA A 125 6.02 9.33 -14.15
C ALA A 125 5.10 8.21 -13.68
N PHE A 126 5.67 7.26 -12.96
CA PHE A 126 4.91 6.29 -12.17
C PHE A 126 5.51 6.08 -10.78
N LEU A 127 4.68 5.67 -9.84
CA LEU A 127 5.06 5.19 -8.51
C LEU A 127 4.37 3.85 -8.26
N LEU A 128 5.18 2.77 -8.27
CA LEU A 128 4.66 1.42 -7.99
C LEU A 128 5.16 0.93 -6.64
N GLU A 129 4.34 0.11 -5.98
CA GLU A 129 4.67 -0.51 -4.69
C GLU A 129 4.46 -2.01 -4.73
N ASN A 130 5.35 -2.74 -4.07
CA ASN A 130 5.20 -4.17 -3.84
C ASN A 130 5.88 -4.61 -2.54
N VAL A 131 5.72 -5.88 -2.16
CA VAL A 131 6.42 -6.46 -1.02
C VAL A 131 7.89 -6.73 -1.34
N PRO A 132 8.83 -6.65 -0.37
CA PRO A 132 10.26 -6.94 -0.60
C PRO A 132 10.54 -8.35 -1.14
N GLY A 133 9.65 -9.31 -0.86
CA GLY A 133 9.75 -10.67 -1.39
C GLY A 133 9.76 -10.76 -2.92
N LEU A 134 9.31 -9.71 -3.62
CA LEU A 134 9.40 -9.63 -5.07
C LEU A 134 10.85 -9.69 -5.59
N LEU A 135 11.81 -9.16 -4.84
CA LEU A 135 13.23 -9.18 -5.21
C LEU A 135 13.81 -10.61 -5.33
N THR A 136 13.29 -11.54 -4.52
CA THR A 136 13.77 -12.93 -4.49
C THR A 136 12.79 -13.90 -5.14
N HIS A 137 11.60 -13.42 -5.53
CA HIS A 137 10.57 -14.24 -6.15
C HIS A 137 11.08 -14.88 -7.45
N ASN A 138 10.88 -16.20 -7.58
CA ASN A 138 11.37 -16.98 -8.72
C ASN A 138 12.89 -16.78 -8.96
N LYS A 139 13.69 -16.80 -7.89
CA LYS A 139 15.15 -16.55 -7.92
C LYS A 139 15.55 -15.21 -8.55
N GLY A 140 14.75 -14.16 -8.32
CA GLY A 140 14.97 -12.82 -8.85
C GLY A 140 14.39 -12.54 -10.24
N LYS A 141 14.03 -13.57 -10.99
CA LYS A 141 13.55 -13.44 -12.38
C LYS A 141 12.31 -12.55 -12.53
N THR A 142 11.41 -12.58 -11.54
CA THR A 142 10.21 -11.73 -11.55
C THR A 142 10.58 -10.24 -11.51
N PHE A 143 11.49 -9.86 -10.62
CA PHE A 143 11.97 -8.48 -10.52
C PHE A 143 12.73 -8.06 -11.80
N GLU A 144 13.62 -8.89 -12.28
CA GLU A 144 14.37 -8.65 -13.53
C GLU A 144 13.43 -8.43 -14.72
N THR A 145 12.37 -9.23 -14.85
CA THR A 145 11.36 -9.06 -15.91
C THR A 145 10.62 -7.73 -15.79
N ILE A 146 10.20 -7.34 -14.58
CA ILE A 146 9.52 -6.06 -14.35
C ILE A 146 10.43 -4.89 -14.75
N ILE A 147 11.70 -4.93 -14.31
CA ILE A 147 12.67 -3.88 -14.66
C ILE A 147 12.93 -3.81 -16.16
N ASP A 148 13.06 -4.96 -16.82
CA ASP A 148 13.29 -5.05 -18.25
C ASP A 148 12.12 -4.44 -19.05
N VAL A 149 10.88 -4.80 -18.72
CA VAL A 149 9.67 -4.22 -19.33
C VAL A 149 9.64 -2.71 -19.13
N LEU A 150 9.80 -2.23 -17.89
CA LEU A 150 9.72 -0.82 -17.59
C LEU A 150 10.81 0.01 -18.28
N LYS A 151 12.05 -0.50 -18.35
CA LYS A 151 13.19 0.22 -18.95
C LYS A 151 13.28 0.04 -20.46
N ASN A 152 13.32 -1.22 -20.90
CA ASN A 152 13.71 -1.52 -22.29
C ASN A 152 12.51 -1.56 -23.24
N GLU A 153 11.31 -1.92 -22.76
CA GLU A 153 10.12 -1.94 -23.60
C GLU A 153 9.30 -0.65 -23.51
N LEU A 154 9.17 -0.08 -22.28
CA LEU A 154 8.34 1.11 -22.03
C LEU A 154 9.13 2.43 -22.00
N HIS A 155 10.46 2.35 -22.03
CA HIS A 155 11.36 3.52 -22.08
C HIS A 155 11.19 4.49 -20.89
N TYR A 156 11.23 3.93 -19.67
CA TYR A 156 11.30 4.73 -18.44
C TYR A 156 12.66 4.58 -17.76
N THR A 157 13.20 5.69 -17.27
CA THR A 157 14.30 5.66 -16.30
C THR A 157 13.72 5.22 -14.95
N VAL A 158 14.18 4.10 -14.39
CA VAL A 158 13.57 3.45 -13.21
C VAL A 158 14.55 3.39 -12.05
N PHE A 159 14.10 3.85 -10.89
CA PHE A 159 14.79 3.77 -9.60
C PHE A 159 14.02 2.87 -8.65
N THR A 160 14.72 2.06 -7.86
CA THR A 160 14.07 1.14 -6.92
C THR A 160 14.73 1.20 -5.56
N LYS A 161 13.93 1.11 -4.49
CA LYS A 161 14.42 1.03 -3.11
C LYS A 161 13.41 0.34 -2.22
N VAL A 162 13.91 -0.46 -1.28
CA VAL A 162 13.09 -0.93 -0.16
C VAL A 162 13.11 0.14 0.93
N LEU A 163 11.93 0.62 1.30
CA LEU A 163 11.74 1.56 2.40
C LEU A 163 10.97 0.87 3.52
N ASN A 164 11.25 1.28 4.76
CA ASN A 164 10.54 0.79 5.94
C ASN A 164 9.85 1.99 6.61
N SER A 165 8.56 1.94 6.81
CA SER A 165 7.80 3.04 7.43
C SER A 165 8.34 3.49 8.79
N ALA A 166 8.90 2.56 9.59
CA ALA A 166 9.52 2.88 10.87
C ALA A 166 10.73 3.83 10.77
N ASP A 167 11.33 3.96 9.58
CA ASP A 167 12.44 4.89 9.33
C ASP A 167 11.96 6.31 8.98
N TYR A 168 10.63 6.53 8.95
CA TYR A 168 9.97 7.79 8.59
C TYR A 168 8.95 8.23 9.65
N GLU A 169 9.29 8.02 10.92
CA GLU A 169 8.49 8.44 12.09
C GLU A 169 7.09 7.79 12.18
N VAL A 170 6.92 6.61 11.58
CA VAL A 170 5.69 5.82 11.70
C VAL A 170 5.93 4.69 12.72
N PRO A 171 5.06 4.49 13.73
CA PRO A 171 5.25 3.47 14.75
C PRO A 171 4.96 2.04 14.27
N GLN A 172 5.22 1.77 13.01
CA GLN A 172 4.96 0.46 12.38
C GLN A 172 6.12 0.03 11.49
N ILE A 173 6.55 -1.21 11.63
CA ILE A 173 7.53 -1.85 10.75
C ILE A 173 6.80 -2.39 9.52
N ARG A 174 6.87 -1.63 8.42
CA ARG A 174 6.27 -2.02 7.13
C ARG A 174 7.27 -1.77 6.00
N LYS A 175 7.96 -2.83 5.59
CA LYS A 175 8.92 -2.78 4.48
C LYS A 175 8.18 -2.93 3.15
N ARG A 176 8.47 -2.04 2.20
CA ARG A 176 7.92 -2.08 0.85
C ARG A 176 8.98 -1.74 -0.19
N LEU A 177 8.92 -2.44 -1.32
CA LEU A 177 9.73 -2.14 -2.49
C LEU A 177 8.99 -1.11 -3.34
N TYR A 178 9.63 0.01 -3.57
CA TYR A 178 9.12 1.08 -4.43
C TYR A 178 9.87 1.11 -5.76
N PHE A 179 9.12 1.37 -6.83
CA PHE A 179 9.64 1.66 -8.16
C PHE A 179 9.19 3.07 -8.51
N VAL A 180 10.13 3.95 -8.78
CA VAL A 180 9.88 5.30 -9.27
C VAL A 180 10.40 5.36 -10.71
N GLY A 181 9.53 5.70 -11.65
CA GLY A 181 9.90 5.79 -13.05
C GLY A 181 9.57 7.14 -13.63
N PHE A 182 10.47 7.64 -14.48
CA PHE A 182 10.28 8.85 -15.26
C PHE A 182 10.44 8.51 -16.73
N ARG A 183 9.56 9.02 -17.57
CA ARG A 183 9.65 8.82 -19.02
C ARG A 183 10.98 9.40 -19.55
N GLU A 184 11.68 8.65 -20.40
CA GLU A 184 13.07 8.97 -20.81
C GLU A 184 13.23 10.33 -21.48
N ASP A 185 12.21 10.83 -22.20
CA ASP A 185 12.24 12.16 -22.82
C ASP A 185 12.38 13.32 -21.82
N LEU A 186 12.03 13.08 -20.53
CA LEU A 186 12.23 14.04 -19.46
C LEU A 186 13.70 14.18 -19.02
N LYS A 187 14.57 13.27 -19.46
CA LYS A 187 16.02 13.25 -19.20
C LYS A 187 16.39 13.34 -17.70
N ILE A 188 15.57 12.71 -16.85
CA ILE A 188 15.83 12.60 -15.41
C ILE A 188 16.76 11.41 -15.21
N SER A 189 18.03 11.69 -14.95
CA SER A 189 19.08 10.67 -14.77
C SER A 189 19.37 10.32 -13.32
N ASP A 190 18.88 11.11 -12.36
CA ASP A 190 19.07 10.92 -10.93
C ASP A 190 17.78 11.13 -10.16
N PHE A 191 17.60 10.32 -9.11
CA PHE A 191 16.48 10.42 -8.18
C PHE A 191 16.91 9.98 -6.79
N ASN A 192 16.75 10.86 -5.81
CA ASN A 192 17.08 10.59 -4.44
C ASN A 192 15.84 10.19 -3.65
N PHE A 193 15.79 8.94 -3.19
CA PHE A 193 14.78 8.52 -2.22
C PHE A 193 14.94 9.31 -0.92
N PRO A 194 13.85 9.56 -0.18
CA PRO A 194 13.92 10.29 1.07
C PRO A 194 14.92 9.64 2.04
N ILE A 195 15.65 10.48 2.77
CA ILE A 195 16.57 10.05 3.81
C ILE A 195 15.75 9.62 5.02
N SER A 196 16.15 8.52 5.66
CA SER A 196 15.53 8.05 6.89
C SER A 196 15.69 9.07 8.02
N SER A 197 14.68 9.21 8.86
CA SER A 197 14.75 9.99 10.09
C SER A 197 15.56 9.23 11.17
N ASP A 198 16.39 9.94 11.89
CA ASP A 198 17.05 9.38 13.08
C ASP A 198 16.10 9.22 14.28
N LYS A 199 14.95 9.90 14.23
CA LYS A 199 13.92 9.85 15.26
C LYS A 199 13.07 8.59 15.08
N LYS A 200 13.09 7.72 16.08
CA LYS A 200 12.17 6.57 16.17
C LYS A 200 10.94 6.97 16.97
N VAL A 201 9.78 6.56 16.45
CA VAL A 201 8.50 6.79 17.10
C VAL A 201 7.99 5.46 17.65
N GLY A 202 7.70 5.42 18.94
CA GLY A 202 7.18 4.25 19.62
C GLY A 202 5.65 4.20 19.57
N ILE A 203 5.11 3.00 19.54
CA ILE A 203 3.66 2.78 19.50
C ILE A 203 2.94 3.29 20.76
N GLY A 204 3.63 3.32 21.91
CA GLY A 204 3.04 3.73 23.19
C GLY A 204 2.38 5.11 23.15
N THR A 205 2.92 6.05 22.34
CA THR A 205 2.35 7.41 22.19
C THR A 205 1.01 7.45 21.46
N PHE A 206 0.63 6.36 20.78
CA PHE A 206 -0.62 6.23 20.03
C PHE A 206 -1.67 5.42 20.77
N LEU A 207 -1.33 4.84 21.94
CA LEU A 207 -2.27 4.07 22.72
C LEU A 207 -3.20 4.99 23.51
N GLU A 208 -4.48 4.67 23.50
CA GLU A 208 -5.52 5.36 24.27
C GLU A 208 -5.47 4.89 25.73
N THR A 209 -5.07 5.76 26.66
CA THR A 209 -4.88 5.43 28.08
C THR A 209 -6.16 4.97 28.79
N SER A 210 -7.34 5.35 28.29
CA SER A 210 -8.65 4.98 28.86
C SER A 210 -9.40 3.96 27.98
N ALA A 211 -8.76 3.38 26.96
CA ALA A 211 -9.45 2.58 25.99
C ALA A 211 -9.94 1.24 26.55
N THR A 212 -11.21 0.99 26.37
CA THR A 212 -11.86 -0.30 26.58
C THR A 212 -11.88 -1.13 25.30
N GLY A 213 -10.69 -1.35 24.70
CA GLY A 213 -10.56 -2.23 23.54
C GLY A 213 -11.03 -3.66 23.85
N PRO A 214 -11.26 -4.50 22.81
CA PRO A 214 -11.73 -5.88 23.01
C PRO A 214 -10.77 -6.67 23.90
N SER A 215 -11.22 -7.03 25.10
CA SER A 215 -10.43 -7.76 26.10
C SER A 215 -10.25 -9.22 25.71
N ILE A 216 -9.07 -9.76 25.95
CA ILE A 216 -8.73 -11.18 25.71
C ILE A 216 -8.98 -11.96 27.02
N SER A 217 -9.86 -12.97 26.98
CA SER A 217 -10.24 -13.73 28.18
C SER A 217 -9.02 -14.34 28.89
N LYS A 218 -9.06 -14.45 30.23
CA LYS A 218 -8.00 -15.08 31.03
C LYS A 218 -7.67 -16.49 30.54
N HIS A 219 -8.70 -17.27 30.26
CA HIS A 219 -8.54 -18.62 29.73
C HIS A 219 -7.70 -18.64 28.45
N LEU A 220 -7.99 -17.74 27.50
CA LEU A 220 -7.24 -17.67 26.22
C LEU A 220 -5.80 -17.16 26.45
N GLN A 221 -5.60 -16.24 27.37
CA GLN A 221 -4.26 -15.80 27.77
C GLN A 221 -3.40 -16.97 28.25
N GLU A 222 -3.90 -17.79 29.18
CA GLU A 222 -3.19 -18.91 29.80
C GLU A 222 -3.02 -20.10 28.84
N SER A 223 -4.10 -20.51 28.16
CA SER A 223 -4.10 -21.72 27.31
C SER A 223 -3.43 -21.55 25.97
N TYR A 224 -3.34 -20.31 25.43
CA TYR A 224 -2.87 -20.06 24.09
C TYR A 224 -1.83 -18.94 23.99
N ILE A 225 -2.10 -17.75 24.53
CA ILE A 225 -1.24 -16.56 24.37
C ILE A 225 0.12 -16.79 25.06
N PHE A 226 0.11 -17.13 26.33
CA PHE A 226 1.31 -17.33 27.17
C PHE A 226 1.70 -18.80 27.34
N LYS A 227 1.20 -19.68 26.50
CA LYS A 227 1.48 -21.12 26.56
C LYS A 227 2.96 -21.48 26.41
N LYS A 228 3.75 -20.61 25.74
CA LYS A 228 5.19 -20.80 25.50
C LYS A 228 5.91 -19.48 25.79
N ASP A 229 7.10 -19.58 26.34
CA ASP A 229 8.03 -18.47 26.51
C ASP A 229 9.05 -18.49 25.36
N ASP A 230 8.66 -17.92 24.21
CA ASP A 230 9.45 -17.91 22.97
C ASP A 230 9.52 -16.50 22.37
N GLY A 231 9.30 -15.47 23.19
CA GLY A 231 9.27 -14.08 22.76
C GLY A 231 8.00 -13.70 22.00
N HIS A 232 6.98 -14.55 22.01
CA HIS A 232 5.66 -14.27 21.41
C HIS A 232 4.54 -14.41 22.44
N PRO A 233 3.49 -13.61 22.26
CA PRO A 233 3.26 -12.53 21.29
C PRO A 233 4.04 -11.25 21.65
N GLU A 234 3.99 -10.26 20.74
CA GLU A 234 4.42 -8.89 21.02
C GLU A 234 3.39 -8.24 21.97
N ILE A 235 3.86 -7.84 23.15
CA ILE A 235 3.03 -7.15 24.16
C ILE A 235 3.53 -5.72 24.29
N ILE A 236 2.61 -4.75 24.21
CA ILE A 236 2.89 -3.33 24.26
C ILE A 236 2.08 -2.64 25.35
N ASP A 237 2.53 -1.46 25.74
CA ASP A 237 1.89 -0.54 26.68
C ASP A 237 2.26 0.92 26.34
N GLU A 238 1.80 1.87 27.16
CA GLU A 238 2.07 3.30 27.00
C GLU A 238 3.55 3.69 27.07
N HIS A 239 4.40 2.81 27.58
CA HIS A 239 5.85 3.00 27.67
C HIS A 239 6.64 2.38 26.51
N SER A 240 5.94 1.71 25.59
CA SER A 240 6.55 1.03 24.45
C SER A 240 7.10 2.04 23.44
N ASN A 241 8.41 2.24 23.45
CA ASN A 241 9.15 3.22 22.64
C ASN A 241 9.68 2.66 21.31
N PHE A 242 9.13 1.57 20.82
CA PHE A 242 9.51 0.89 19.59
C PHE A 242 8.33 0.78 18.62
N PRO A 243 8.58 0.67 17.30
CA PRO A 243 7.54 0.44 16.32
C PRO A 243 7.08 -1.03 16.33
N VAL A 244 5.79 -1.26 16.17
CA VAL A 244 5.19 -2.60 16.11
C VAL A 244 5.23 -3.21 14.72
N LYS A 245 5.00 -4.52 14.63
CA LYS A 245 4.83 -5.23 13.36
C LYS A 245 3.59 -4.74 12.61
N THR A 246 3.59 -4.91 11.29
CA THR A 246 2.40 -4.66 10.47
C THR A 246 1.24 -5.54 10.95
N LEU A 247 0.10 -4.92 11.23
CA LEU A 247 -1.13 -5.64 11.56
C LEU A 247 -1.62 -6.44 10.35
N CYS A 248 -1.98 -7.69 10.58
CA CYS A 248 -2.55 -8.57 9.56
C CYS A 248 -4.07 -8.34 9.46
N ALA A 249 -4.67 -8.57 8.28
CA ALA A 249 -6.12 -8.53 8.10
C ALA A 249 -6.89 -9.47 9.06
N SER A 250 -6.22 -10.52 9.54
CA SER A 250 -6.75 -11.46 10.55
C SER A 250 -6.46 -11.08 12.01
N TYR A 251 -6.07 -9.84 12.29
CA TYR A 251 -5.70 -9.37 13.63
C TYR A 251 -6.77 -9.66 14.69
N HIS A 252 -8.04 -9.49 14.33
CA HIS A 252 -9.19 -9.81 15.18
C HIS A 252 -9.28 -11.29 15.61
N LYS A 253 -8.58 -12.20 14.91
CA LYS A 253 -8.58 -13.65 15.23
C LYS A 253 -7.59 -14.03 16.34
N ILE A 254 -6.94 -13.07 16.97
CA ILE A 254 -6.04 -13.28 18.13
C ILE A 254 -4.96 -14.33 17.82
N GLN A 255 -4.11 -14.03 16.85
CA GLN A 255 -3.01 -14.94 16.47
C GLN A 255 -1.76 -14.67 17.31
N ARG A 256 -1.29 -15.67 18.05
CA ARG A 256 -0.17 -15.55 18.97
C ARG A 256 1.14 -15.08 18.31
N ILE A 257 1.49 -15.60 17.14
CA ILE A 257 2.80 -15.34 16.51
C ILE A 257 2.84 -13.96 15.83
N THR A 258 1.75 -13.55 15.22
CA THR A 258 1.65 -12.33 14.41
C THR A 258 0.92 -11.19 15.11
N GLY A 259 0.29 -11.47 16.25
CA GLY A 259 -0.49 -10.49 17.00
C GLY A 259 0.39 -9.57 17.83
N THR A 260 -0.04 -8.32 17.93
CA THR A 260 0.44 -7.32 18.88
C THR A 260 -0.69 -7.03 19.86
N PHE A 261 -0.47 -7.17 21.16
CA PHE A 261 -1.52 -7.01 22.16
C PHE A 261 -1.14 -5.93 23.17
N VAL A 262 -2.13 -5.24 23.70
CA VAL A 262 -1.95 -4.12 24.61
C VAL A 262 -2.19 -4.57 26.06
N ARG A 263 -1.29 -4.21 26.97
CA ARG A 263 -1.52 -4.36 28.42
C ARG A 263 -2.66 -3.44 28.83
N GLY A 264 -3.62 -3.99 29.59
CA GLY A 264 -4.78 -3.23 30.08
C GLY A 264 -6.11 -3.91 29.73
N GLY A 265 -7.19 -3.13 29.79
CA GLY A 265 -8.55 -3.65 29.69
C GLY A 265 -8.98 -4.46 30.92
N GLU A 266 -10.20 -4.98 30.91
CA GLU A 266 -10.82 -5.67 32.06
C GLU A 266 -10.06 -6.93 32.49
N THR A 267 -9.40 -7.60 31.57
CA THR A 267 -8.69 -8.88 31.81
C THR A 267 -7.17 -8.74 31.85
N GLY A 268 -6.65 -7.51 31.76
CA GLY A 268 -5.21 -7.20 31.77
C GLY A 268 -4.52 -7.35 30.41
N LEU A 269 -5.24 -7.80 29.37
CA LEU A 269 -4.75 -7.86 27.98
C LEU A 269 -5.90 -7.60 27.00
N ARG A 270 -5.66 -6.74 25.99
CA ARG A 270 -6.65 -6.37 24.98
C ARG A 270 -6.04 -6.31 23.57
N LEU A 271 -6.90 -6.28 22.58
CA LEU A 271 -6.55 -5.86 21.23
C LEU A 271 -6.41 -4.33 21.18
N LEU A 272 -5.79 -3.83 20.11
CA LEU A 272 -5.85 -2.42 19.73
C LEU A 272 -7.30 -2.01 19.47
N THR A 273 -7.65 -0.78 19.78
CA THR A 273 -8.93 -0.18 19.37
C THR A 273 -8.90 0.15 17.87
N VAL A 274 -10.03 0.54 17.32
CA VAL A 274 -10.13 1.00 15.92
C VAL A 274 -9.26 2.25 15.70
N ASN A 275 -9.19 3.15 16.69
CA ASN A 275 -8.40 4.38 16.58
C ASN A 275 -6.90 4.13 16.73
N GLU A 276 -6.50 3.04 17.39
CA GLU A 276 -5.10 2.64 17.57
C GLU A 276 -4.55 1.82 16.38
N CYS A 277 -5.43 1.33 15.49
CA CYS A 277 -5.06 0.59 14.28
C CYS A 277 -4.77 1.52 13.10
#